data_c05811f4a5a64bc171490a542cbe91df
#
_entry.id   c05811f4a5a64bc171490a542cbe91df
#
_cell.length_a   1.000
_cell.length_b   1.000
_cell.length_c   1.000
_cell.angle_alpha   90.00
_cell.angle_beta   90.00
_cell.angle_gamma   90.00
#
_symmetry.space_group_name_H-M   'P 1'
#
loop_
_entity.id
_entity.type
_entity.pdbx_description
1 polymer ?
#
loop_
_entity_poly.entity_id
_entity_poly.type
_entity_poly.pdbx_seq_one_letter_code
_entity_poly.pdbx_strand_id
1 'polypeptide(L)'
;MAIPNKLLFSDLLKHNVLCDSGVDHGLIISPWMHPPAHRILGWISRPSALRLQREIWKLDQLKGINEQEVYVKGVSSVSDDQTLERFPTLMNANIFNRNGQKIGLIADFLFHTKTGNIQYYLVSRSNPLIPGTSRWRLSLSQIIDK
;
A
#
# COMPACT_ATOMS: atom_id res chain seq x y z
N MET A 1 -19.72 -9.79 -1.50
CA MET A 1 -18.65 -9.33 -2.38
C MET A 1 -17.41 -10.20 -2.18
N ALA A 2 -16.87 -10.66 -3.28
CA ALA A 2 -15.66 -11.47 -3.24
C ALA A 2 -14.42 -10.60 -3.09
N ILE A 3 -13.42 -11.11 -2.38
CA ILE A 3 -12.11 -10.49 -2.29
C ILE A 3 -11.23 -11.15 -3.34
N PRO A 4 -10.65 -10.39 -4.29
CA PRO A 4 -9.69 -10.97 -5.23
C PRO A 4 -8.51 -11.59 -4.51
N ASN A 5 -7.94 -12.65 -5.06
CA ASN A 5 -6.77 -13.31 -4.46
C ASN A 5 -5.53 -12.42 -4.46
N LYS A 6 -5.44 -11.53 -5.42
CA LYS A 6 -4.32 -10.61 -5.60
C LYS A 6 -4.85 -9.22 -5.93
N LEU A 7 -4.17 -8.20 -5.42
CA LEU A 7 -4.48 -6.80 -5.70
C LEU A 7 -3.21 -6.01 -5.90
N LEU A 8 -3.26 -5.03 -6.80
CA LEU A 8 -2.30 -3.94 -6.77
C LEU A 8 -2.67 -3.00 -5.62
N PHE A 9 -1.68 -2.46 -4.92
CA PHE A 9 -2.01 -1.56 -3.82
C PHE A 9 -2.75 -0.32 -4.33
N SER A 10 -2.47 0.14 -5.54
CA SER A 10 -3.19 1.24 -6.17
C SER A 10 -4.70 0.97 -6.31
N ASP A 11 -5.10 -0.30 -6.37
CA ASP A 11 -6.52 -0.68 -6.41
C ASP A 11 -7.23 -0.37 -5.08
N LEU A 12 -6.49 -0.20 -4.00
CA LEU A 12 -7.05 0.16 -2.69
C LEU A 12 -6.99 1.65 -2.40
N LEU A 13 -6.05 2.37 -3.02
CA LEU A 13 -5.90 3.80 -2.78
C LEU A 13 -7.17 4.55 -3.12
N LYS A 14 -7.54 5.50 -2.25
CA LYS A 14 -8.72 6.34 -2.38
C LYS A 14 -10.06 5.60 -2.24
N HIS A 15 -10.03 4.33 -1.81
CA HIS A 15 -11.25 3.66 -1.37
C HIS A 15 -11.62 4.16 0.02
N ASN A 16 -12.92 4.30 0.26
CA ASN A 16 -13.43 4.55 1.62
C ASN A 16 -13.46 3.25 2.40
N VAL A 17 -13.12 3.32 3.68
CA VAL A 17 -13.18 2.18 4.59
C VAL A 17 -14.48 2.24 5.38
N LEU A 18 -15.32 1.22 5.22
CA LEU A 18 -16.60 1.11 5.92
C LEU A 18 -16.60 -0.09 6.85
N CYS A 19 -17.04 0.11 8.08
CA CYS A 19 -17.24 -0.99 9.04
C CYS A 19 -18.67 -1.52 8.99
N ASP A 20 -18.93 -2.59 9.75
CA ASP A 20 -20.25 -3.24 9.78
C ASP A 20 -21.38 -2.31 10.21
N SER A 21 -21.09 -1.30 11.04
CA SER A 21 -22.09 -0.32 11.48
C SER A 21 -22.36 0.78 10.46
N GLY A 22 -21.70 0.74 9.31
CA GLY A 22 -21.83 1.75 8.26
C GLY A 22 -21.03 3.02 8.49
N VAL A 23 -20.18 3.05 9.52
CA VAL A 23 -19.33 4.21 9.77
C VAL A 23 -18.23 4.27 8.73
N ASP A 24 -18.03 5.47 8.16
CA ASP A 24 -16.98 5.75 7.19
C ASP A 24 -15.70 6.14 7.93
N HIS A 25 -14.66 5.34 7.77
CA HIS A 25 -13.35 5.57 8.37
C HIS A 25 -12.39 6.33 7.45
N GLY A 26 -12.92 6.89 6.37
CA GLY A 26 -12.15 7.73 5.46
C GLY A 26 -11.42 6.96 4.37
N LEU A 27 -10.55 7.67 3.68
CA LEU A 27 -9.86 7.14 2.51
C LEU A 27 -8.59 6.40 2.90
N ILE A 28 -8.29 5.33 2.17
CA ILE A 28 -7.00 4.65 2.28
C ILE A 28 -5.92 5.57 1.69
N ILE A 29 -4.88 5.83 2.46
CA ILE A 29 -3.82 6.77 2.06
C ILE A 29 -2.45 6.11 1.86
N SER A 30 -2.18 4.98 2.53
CA SER A 30 -0.87 4.35 2.41
C SER A 30 -0.92 2.89 2.87
N PRO A 31 0.05 2.07 2.42
CA PRO A 31 0.18 0.72 2.95
C PRO A 31 0.86 0.71 4.31
N TRP A 32 0.56 -0.31 5.10
CA TRP A 32 1.31 -0.68 6.29
C TRP A 32 2.13 -1.90 5.93
N MET A 33 3.46 -1.75 5.88
CA MET A 33 4.36 -2.74 5.29
C MET A 33 5.39 -3.24 6.29
N HIS A 34 5.90 -4.43 6.01
CA HIS A 34 7.11 -4.96 6.62
C HIS A 34 8.13 -5.21 5.51
N PRO A 35 8.95 -4.20 5.14
CA PRO A 35 9.82 -4.27 3.96
C PRO A 35 10.80 -5.43 3.95
N PRO A 36 11.45 -5.81 5.08
CA PRO A 36 12.41 -6.92 5.04
C PRO A 36 11.82 -8.24 4.59
N ALA A 37 10.53 -8.46 4.84
CA ALA A 37 9.83 -9.67 4.43
C ALA A 37 9.10 -9.51 3.09
N HIS A 38 9.16 -8.36 2.46
CA HIS A 38 8.39 -8.02 1.25
C HIS A 38 6.91 -8.35 1.43
N ARG A 39 6.32 -7.77 2.47
CA ARG A 39 4.98 -8.12 2.90
C ARG A 39 4.21 -6.88 3.33
N ILE A 40 2.94 -6.82 2.92
CA ILE A 40 2.00 -5.83 3.44
C ILE A 40 1.30 -6.43 4.67
N LEU A 41 1.17 -5.64 5.73
CA LEU A 41 0.48 -6.02 6.96
C LEU A 41 -0.95 -5.52 6.99
N GLY A 42 -1.23 -4.48 6.24
CA GLY A 42 -2.54 -3.85 6.18
C GLY A 42 -2.46 -2.48 5.51
N TRP A 43 -3.30 -1.57 5.93
CA TRP A 43 -3.33 -0.23 5.36
C TRP A 43 -3.68 0.82 6.40
N ILE A 44 -3.49 2.07 6.00
CA ILE A 44 -3.74 3.24 6.84
C ILE A 44 -4.81 4.09 6.15
N SER A 45 -5.83 4.48 6.91
CA SER A 45 -6.88 5.37 6.43
C SER A 45 -6.88 6.69 7.20
N ARG A 46 -7.44 7.72 6.56
CA ARG A 46 -7.57 9.06 7.13
C ARG A 46 -9.05 9.37 7.32
N PRO A 47 -9.59 9.30 8.56
CA PRO A 47 -11.01 9.55 8.79
C PRO A 47 -11.46 10.96 8.39
N SER A 48 -10.58 11.95 8.53
CA SER A 48 -10.86 13.32 8.16
C SER A 48 -9.56 14.06 7.87
N ALA A 49 -9.59 14.97 6.89
CA ALA A 49 -8.44 15.80 6.59
C ALA A 49 -8.05 16.74 7.75
N LEU A 50 -9.01 17.03 8.63
CA LEU A 50 -8.78 17.91 9.79
C LEU A 50 -8.24 17.18 11.02
N ARG A 51 -8.30 15.85 11.03
CA ARG A 51 -7.80 15.05 12.14
C ARG A 51 -6.35 14.64 11.89
N LEU A 52 -5.52 14.78 12.91
CA LEU A 52 -4.14 14.31 12.87
C LEU A 52 -4.03 12.80 13.09
N GLN A 53 -5.10 12.18 13.60
CA GLN A 53 -5.11 10.75 13.84
C GLN A 53 -5.33 9.97 12.56
N ARG A 54 -4.66 8.85 12.48
CA ARG A 54 -4.81 7.87 11.40
C ARG A 54 -5.29 6.56 11.96
N GLU A 55 -6.01 5.81 11.17
CA GLU A 55 -6.49 4.49 11.54
C GLU A 55 -5.72 3.43 10.78
N ILE A 56 -5.25 2.42 11.52
CA ILE A 56 -4.47 1.33 10.99
C ILE A 56 -5.34 0.08 10.98
N TRP A 57 -5.42 -0.57 9.82
CA TRP A 57 -6.21 -1.77 9.63
C TRP A 57 -5.30 -2.92 9.24
N LYS A 58 -5.54 -4.09 9.87
CA LYS A 58 -4.84 -5.32 9.51
C LYS A 58 -5.45 -5.92 8.27
N LEU A 59 -4.64 -6.61 7.49
CA LEU A 59 -5.11 -7.24 6.25
C LEU A 59 -6.23 -8.25 6.49
N ASP A 60 -6.19 -9.00 7.62
CA ASP A 60 -7.22 -9.97 7.96
C ASP A 60 -8.56 -9.34 8.36
N GLN A 61 -8.61 -8.02 8.55
CA GLN A 61 -9.85 -7.30 8.78
C GLN A 61 -10.60 -7.01 7.49
N LEU A 62 -10.00 -7.26 6.33
CA LEU A 62 -10.65 -7.06 5.04
C LEU A 62 -11.77 -8.09 4.87
N LYS A 63 -12.99 -7.59 4.69
CA LYS A 63 -14.19 -8.40 4.56
C LYS A 63 -14.73 -8.41 3.14
N GLY A 64 -14.54 -7.33 2.41
CA GLY A 64 -14.98 -7.21 1.03
C GLY A 64 -14.47 -5.93 0.40
N ILE A 65 -14.58 -5.86 -0.92
CA ILE A 65 -14.14 -4.71 -1.69
C ILE A 65 -15.05 -4.53 -2.90
N ASN A 66 -15.37 -3.26 -3.22
CA ASN A 66 -15.96 -2.89 -4.50
C ASN A 66 -15.13 -1.76 -5.14
N GLU A 67 -15.66 -1.10 -6.15
CA GLU A 67 -14.90 -0.08 -6.89
C GLU A 67 -14.58 1.16 -6.06
N GLN A 68 -15.34 1.45 -5.01
CA GLN A 68 -15.22 2.68 -4.24
C GLN A 68 -14.95 2.45 -2.76
N GLU A 69 -15.21 1.24 -2.26
CA GLU A 69 -15.26 0.98 -0.83
C GLU A 69 -14.56 -0.31 -0.47
N VAL A 70 -13.96 -0.30 0.70
CA VAL A 70 -13.40 -1.48 1.36
C VAL A 70 -14.23 -1.72 2.62
N TYR A 71 -14.68 -2.94 2.82
CA TYR A 71 -15.47 -3.33 4.00
C TYR A 71 -14.57 -4.07 4.97
N VAL A 72 -14.62 -3.67 6.24
CA VAL A 72 -13.77 -4.20 7.29
C VAL A 72 -14.59 -4.71 8.45
N LYS A 73 -14.00 -5.65 9.20
CA LYS A 73 -14.54 -6.14 10.47
C LYS A 73 -13.65 -5.71 11.62
N GLY A 74 -14.24 -5.66 12.83
CA GLY A 74 -13.49 -5.28 14.01
C GLY A 74 -13.22 -3.78 14.10
N VAL A 75 -12.22 -3.43 14.88
CA VAL A 75 -11.86 -2.04 15.15
C VAL A 75 -10.43 -1.76 14.68
N SER A 76 -10.20 -0.50 14.30
CA SER A 76 -8.87 -0.05 13.90
C SER A 76 -7.97 0.17 15.12
N SER A 77 -6.66 0.19 14.87
CA SER A 77 -5.70 0.79 15.78
C SER A 77 -5.54 2.25 15.37
N VAL A 78 -5.51 3.13 16.37
CA VAL A 78 -5.39 4.57 16.11
C VAL A 78 -3.95 5.01 16.35
N SER A 79 -3.44 5.87 15.48
CA SER A 79 -2.10 6.42 15.61
C SER A 79 -2.07 7.86 15.12
N ASP A 80 -1.12 8.65 15.62
CA ASP A 80 -0.90 10.01 15.13
C ASP A 80 0.06 10.03 13.94
N ASP A 81 0.15 11.17 13.26
CA ASP A 81 1.01 11.34 12.09
C ASP A 81 2.48 11.09 12.39
N GLN A 82 2.95 11.51 13.57
CA GLN A 82 4.36 11.34 13.93
C GLN A 82 4.75 9.87 14.05
N THR A 83 3.87 9.07 14.63
CA THR A 83 4.10 7.62 14.74
C THR A 83 4.09 6.98 13.36
N LEU A 84 3.17 7.38 12.49
CA LEU A 84 3.05 6.80 11.15
C LEU A 84 4.21 7.17 10.25
N GLU A 85 4.81 8.33 10.40
CA GLU A 85 5.99 8.72 9.64
C GLU A 85 7.18 7.79 9.90
N ARG A 86 7.17 7.09 11.04
CA ARG A 86 8.20 6.11 11.38
C ARG A 86 7.94 4.74 10.80
N PHE A 87 6.75 4.51 10.24
CA PHE A 87 6.42 3.23 9.63
C PHE A 87 7.20 3.08 8.34
N PRO A 88 7.98 2.01 8.21
CA PRO A 88 8.77 1.79 7.00
C PRO A 88 7.84 1.53 5.81
N THR A 89 8.21 2.07 4.66
CA THR A 89 7.48 1.83 3.42
C THR A 89 8.46 1.74 2.26
N LEU A 90 8.09 0.92 1.27
CA LEU A 90 8.84 0.86 0.01
C LEU A 90 8.18 1.70 -1.09
N MET A 91 6.99 2.28 -0.81
CA MET A 91 6.37 3.16 -1.79
C MET A 91 7.23 4.39 -2.01
N ASN A 92 7.48 4.72 -3.27
CA ASN A 92 8.33 5.81 -3.70
C ASN A 92 9.83 5.61 -3.36
N ALA A 93 10.22 4.43 -2.92
CA ALA A 93 11.62 4.12 -2.68
C ALA A 93 12.39 4.11 -3.99
N ASN A 94 13.61 4.64 -3.96
CA ASN A 94 14.48 4.67 -5.12
C ASN A 94 15.07 3.28 -5.39
N ILE A 95 15.15 2.93 -6.66
CA ILE A 95 15.75 1.67 -7.12
C ILE A 95 17.05 1.98 -7.84
N PHE A 96 18.11 1.29 -7.45
CA PHE A 96 19.45 1.45 -8.02
C PHE A 96 19.90 0.13 -8.64
N ASN A 97 20.64 0.23 -9.74
CA ASN A 97 21.30 -0.95 -10.31
C ASN A 97 22.59 -1.28 -9.53
N ARG A 98 23.28 -2.35 -9.94
CA ARG A 98 24.53 -2.75 -9.26
C ARG A 98 25.63 -1.70 -9.35
N ASN A 99 25.57 -0.84 -10.34
CA ASN A 99 26.56 0.22 -10.54
C ASN A 99 26.23 1.48 -9.71
N GLY A 100 25.17 1.44 -8.91
CA GLY A 100 24.74 2.57 -8.10
C GLY A 100 23.97 3.63 -8.85
N GLN A 101 23.57 3.36 -10.09
CA GLN A 101 22.75 4.30 -10.87
C GLN A 101 21.29 4.14 -10.52
N LYS A 102 20.61 5.26 -10.31
CA LYS A 102 19.18 5.26 -10.06
C LYS A 102 18.44 4.93 -11.36
N ILE A 103 17.64 3.87 -11.35
CA ILE A 103 16.88 3.41 -12.52
C ILE A 103 15.41 3.71 -12.41
N GLY A 104 14.92 4.05 -11.22
CA GLY A 104 13.52 4.38 -11.04
C GLY A 104 13.13 4.39 -9.57
N LEU A 105 11.82 4.37 -9.34
CA LEU A 105 11.26 4.29 -8.01
C LEU A 105 10.08 3.32 -7.98
N ILE A 106 9.79 2.79 -6.79
CA ILE A 106 8.66 1.89 -6.61
C ILE A 106 7.37 2.71 -6.67
N ALA A 107 6.52 2.41 -7.66
CA ALA A 107 5.26 3.11 -7.88
C ALA A 107 4.06 2.32 -7.34
N ASP A 108 4.17 0.99 -7.26
CA ASP A 108 3.07 0.13 -6.86
C ASP A 108 3.60 -1.27 -6.57
N PHE A 109 2.75 -2.17 -6.11
CA PHE A 109 3.11 -3.58 -5.93
C PHE A 109 1.87 -4.44 -5.97
N LEU A 110 2.05 -5.68 -6.44
CA LEU A 110 1.01 -6.71 -6.43
C LEU A 110 1.21 -7.59 -5.19
N PHE A 111 0.15 -7.80 -4.43
CA PHE A 111 0.23 -8.61 -3.21
C PHE A 111 -0.92 -9.63 -3.13
N HIS A 112 -0.68 -10.69 -2.38
CA HIS A 112 -1.70 -11.70 -2.06
C HIS A 112 -2.55 -11.19 -0.90
N THR A 113 -3.86 -11.16 -1.09
CA THR A 113 -4.78 -10.55 -0.12
C THR A 113 -4.88 -11.33 1.19
N LYS A 114 -4.62 -12.63 1.18
CA LYS A 114 -4.68 -13.45 2.40
C LYS A 114 -3.39 -13.38 3.21
N THR A 115 -2.25 -13.43 2.55
CA THR A 115 -0.95 -13.52 3.23
C THR A 115 -0.23 -12.19 3.33
N GLY A 116 -0.56 -11.25 2.45
CA GLY A 116 0.15 -9.98 2.33
C GLY A 116 1.48 -10.09 1.59
N ASN A 117 1.86 -11.28 1.12
CA ASN A 117 3.12 -11.46 0.40
C ASN A 117 3.11 -10.68 -0.90
N ILE A 118 4.14 -9.88 -1.11
CA ILE A 118 4.30 -9.10 -2.34
C ILE A 118 4.90 -10.02 -3.40
N GLN A 119 4.25 -10.06 -4.57
CA GLN A 119 4.68 -10.91 -5.67
C GLN A 119 5.70 -10.19 -6.56
N TYR A 120 5.43 -8.93 -6.87
CA TYR A 120 6.35 -8.09 -7.64
C TYR A 120 6.06 -6.63 -7.36
N TYR A 121 7.03 -5.78 -7.67
CA TYR A 121 6.88 -4.33 -7.63
C TYR A 121 6.73 -3.79 -9.03
N LEU A 122 6.00 -2.69 -9.16
CA LEU A 122 5.96 -1.88 -10.37
C LEU A 122 6.89 -0.69 -10.16
N VAL A 123 7.84 -0.55 -11.04
CA VAL A 123 8.84 0.51 -10.98
C VAL A 123 8.58 1.49 -12.11
N SER A 124 8.64 2.76 -11.82
CA SER A 124 8.53 3.81 -12.83
C SER A 124 9.85 4.56 -12.94
N ARG A 125 10.12 5.10 -14.13
CA ARG A 125 11.31 5.93 -14.34
C ARG A 125 11.19 7.22 -13.53
N SER A 126 12.32 7.71 -13.06
CA SER A 126 12.36 8.88 -12.19
C SER A 126 12.32 10.22 -12.93
N ASN A 127 12.18 10.23 -14.24
CA ASN A 127 12.13 11.49 -15.00
C ASN A 127 10.68 11.95 -15.17
N PRO A 128 10.23 12.96 -14.40
CA PRO A 128 8.85 13.42 -14.49
C PRO A 128 8.53 14.22 -15.76
N LEU A 129 9.53 14.55 -16.56
CA LEU A 129 9.35 15.35 -17.75
C LEU A 129 8.94 14.53 -18.97
N ILE A 130 8.96 13.22 -18.89
CA ILE A 130 8.56 12.36 -20.00
C ILE A 130 7.12 11.88 -19.76
N PRO A 131 6.14 12.39 -20.53
CA PRO A 131 4.75 11.91 -20.42
C PRO A 131 4.65 10.44 -20.79
N GLY A 132 3.72 9.73 -20.13
CA GLY A 132 3.50 8.33 -20.42
C GLY A 132 4.64 7.44 -19.99
N THR A 133 5.29 7.77 -18.87
CA THR A 133 6.37 6.97 -18.31
C THR A 133 5.92 5.54 -18.12
N SER A 134 6.58 4.61 -18.80
CA SER A 134 6.24 3.20 -18.68
C SER A 134 6.67 2.64 -17.33
N ARG A 135 5.87 1.74 -16.81
CA ARG A 135 6.18 0.98 -15.59
C ARG A 135 6.61 -0.41 -16.00
N TRP A 136 7.53 -0.99 -15.23
CA TRP A 136 7.93 -2.37 -15.47
C TRP A 136 7.91 -3.15 -14.16
N ARG A 137 7.82 -4.48 -14.29
CA ARG A 137 7.82 -5.38 -13.15
C ARG A 137 9.23 -5.62 -12.66
N LEU A 138 9.36 -5.61 -11.34
CA LEU A 138 10.57 -6.03 -10.66
C LEU A 138 10.20 -7.18 -9.73
N SER A 139 10.60 -8.40 -10.11
CA SER A 139 10.32 -9.57 -9.29
C SER A 139 11.24 -9.61 -8.07
N LEU A 140 10.82 -10.31 -7.00
CA LEU A 140 11.60 -10.41 -5.78
C LEU A 140 12.97 -11.03 -6.02
N SER A 141 13.08 -11.97 -6.97
CA SER A 141 14.34 -12.61 -7.30
C SER A 141 15.37 -11.66 -7.90
N GLN A 142 14.93 -10.51 -8.41
CA GLN A 142 15.81 -9.51 -9.00
C GLN A 142 16.29 -8.47 -7.97
N ILE A 143 15.79 -8.54 -6.75
CA ILE A 143 16.08 -7.57 -5.71
C ILE A 143 17.19 -8.09 -4.82
N ILE A 144 18.20 -7.23 -4.62
CA ILE A 144 19.26 -7.47 -3.64
C ILE A 144 19.01 -6.50 -2.51
N ASP A 145 18.60 -7.03 -1.36
CA ASP A 145 18.38 -6.21 -0.17
C ASP A 145 19.73 -5.92 0.51
N LYS A 146 19.90 -4.66 0.86
CA LYS A 146 21.05 -4.26 1.63
C LYS A 146 20.63 -3.81 3.02
#